data_d255ca7147711e4da3359599fc80855d
#
_entry.id   d255ca7147711e4da3359599fc80855d
#
_cell.length_a   1.000
_cell.length_b   1.000
_cell.length_c   1.000
_cell.angle_alpha   90.00
_cell.angle_beta   90.00
_cell.angle_gamma   90.00
#
_symmetry.space_group_name_H-M   'P 1'
#
loop_
_entity.id
_entity.type
_entity.pdbx_description
1 polymer ?
#
loop_
_entity_poly.entity_id
_entity_poly.type
_entity_poly.pdbx_seq_one_letter_code
_entity_poly.pdbx_strand_id
1 'polypeptide(L)'
;MRKKGLAGTIAAAVLVIALAVILAVSCFILKRYVVMGGQLFAKNQQVLDLRTRAITRDEFDHLSWKMPGTKILWSVPLSGGYADSTTEILTVTYFSQGDVELLAYFPNLTTVDAQSSTDYGPLGEAYTRYPDIAFRYTVPIAGENYAPDTTTVTPETLSQEDIRLMEALPALTRVDGRGCRAFPLLRQLAQLHPEWEVDYLTSIAGTEIDAGAQTLSLTGASYAELSVGLAAMPELRSLTIRNPQADGQELTALRTEYPNVDIHWQVEVFGNTFPDDATEVDISNQPVGTIEDAKQLAALFPELQKLIVDSSGIENQDMAAYREEARSSYKVVWTVTFTDKCKARTDETKFMPIEQGEYYFQDKHVYNLRYCEDMVCIDIGHSTVENIEFAAYMPHLKYLILAWTQVKDITPLENCKELVYLELDHGIVHDFTPLQGCTALEDLNISDHMWNSSVEPLTKMTWLKNLWTTGLNGTDQQTLVEALPDTRVVTGNPSTASGQGWRCLQNYYDMRDYLGKPYMN
;
A
#
# COMPACT_ATOMS: atom_id res chain seq x y z
N MET A 1 52.92 -54.76 91.27
CA MET A 1 52.06 -54.29 90.08
C MET A 1 50.80 -53.53 90.46
N ARG A 2 50.64 -52.82 91.59
CA ARG A 2 49.40 -52.13 92.04
C ARG A 2 49.49 -50.57 92.13
N LYS A 3 50.61 -49.91 91.75
CA LYS A 3 50.73 -48.44 91.80
C LYS A 3 50.55 -47.73 90.45
N LYS A 4 50.66 -48.41 89.31
CA LYS A 4 50.44 -47.77 88.02
C LYS A 4 49.00 -47.60 87.59
N GLY A 5 48.09 -48.40 88.07
CA GLY A 5 46.61 -48.30 87.77
C GLY A 5 45.96 -47.10 88.46
N LEU A 6 46.35 -46.76 89.65
CA LEU A 6 45.69 -45.65 90.42
C LEU A 6 46.04 -44.24 89.86
N ALA A 7 47.34 -44.07 89.36
CA ALA A 7 47.73 -42.81 88.75
C ALA A 7 46.99 -42.52 87.41
N GLY A 8 46.77 -43.56 86.56
CA GLY A 8 45.96 -43.46 85.35
C GLY A 8 44.51 -43.15 85.54
N THR A 9 43.93 -43.70 86.63
CA THR A 9 42.50 -43.47 86.95
C THR A 9 42.33 -42.06 87.52
N ILE A 10 43.27 -41.54 88.33
CA ILE A 10 43.24 -40.17 88.80
C ILE A 10 43.47 -39.17 87.69
N ALA A 11 44.35 -39.42 86.71
CA ALA A 11 44.56 -38.57 85.53
C ALA A 11 43.36 -38.51 84.64
N ALA A 12 42.69 -39.66 84.43
CA ALA A 12 41.41 -39.71 83.65
C ALA A 12 40.27 -38.97 84.31
N ALA A 13 40.13 -39.11 85.63
CA ALA A 13 39.11 -38.39 86.43
C ALA A 13 39.36 -36.87 86.42
N VAL A 14 40.61 -36.42 86.53
CA VAL A 14 40.99 -35.00 86.42
C VAL A 14 40.66 -34.44 85.06
N LEU A 15 40.91 -35.22 83.95
CA LEU A 15 40.59 -34.82 82.60
C LEU A 15 39.10 -34.69 82.35
N VAL A 16 38.28 -35.62 82.86
CA VAL A 16 36.82 -35.60 82.76
C VAL A 16 36.26 -34.41 83.54
N ILE A 17 36.75 -34.15 84.73
CA ILE A 17 36.33 -32.97 85.53
C ILE A 17 36.74 -31.69 84.81
N ALA A 18 37.93 -31.59 84.29
CA ALA A 18 38.36 -30.43 83.51
C ALA A 18 37.49 -30.20 82.28
N LEU A 19 37.15 -31.25 81.54
CA LEU A 19 36.24 -31.19 80.38
C LEU A 19 34.82 -30.78 80.82
N ALA A 20 34.32 -31.31 81.92
CA ALA A 20 33.01 -30.92 82.44
C ALA A 20 32.97 -29.46 82.90
N VAL A 21 34.04 -28.97 83.54
CA VAL A 21 34.16 -27.54 83.91
C VAL A 21 34.24 -26.66 82.72
N ILE A 22 35.02 -27.05 81.66
CA ILE A 22 35.11 -26.31 80.42
C ILE A 22 33.75 -26.27 79.75
N LEU A 23 33.03 -27.39 79.65
CA LEU A 23 31.67 -27.44 79.13
C LEU A 23 30.69 -26.58 79.92
N ALA A 24 30.73 -26.63 81.26
CA ALA A 24 29.89 -25.82 82.15
C ALA A 24 30.16 -24.32 81.96
N VAL A 25 31.41 -23.94 81.94
CA VAL A 25 31.84 -22.54 81.65
C VAL A 25 31.44 -22.09 80.29
N SER A 26 31.65 -22.95 79.25
CA SER A 26 31.25 -22.66 77.89
C SER A 26 29.74 -22.51 77.76
N CYS A 27 28.97 -23.40 78.41
CA CYS A 27 27.49 -23.28 78.48
C CYS A 27 27.04 -22.01 79.20
N PHE A 28 27.71 -21.61 80.30
CA PHE A 28 27.41 -20.38 80.98
C PHE A 28 27.70 -19.14 80.18
N ILE A 29 28.86 -19.13 79.47
CA ILE A 29 29.23 -18.05 78.57
C ILE A 29 28.22 -17.96 77.45
N LEU A 30 27.96 -19.06 76.72
CA LEU A 30 27.06 -19.09 75.57
C LEU A 30 25.57 -18.75 75.94
N LYS A 31 25.14 -19.00 77.16
CA LYS A 31 23.82 -18.57 77.61
C LYS A 31 23.71 -17.06 77.81
N ARG A 32 24.78 -16.41 78.31
CA ARG A 32 24.77 -14.99 78.71
C ARG A 32 25.45 -14.06 77.68
N TYR A 33 26.32 -14.58 76.84
CA TYR A 33 27.12 -13.80 75.90
C TYR A 33 27.03 -14.36 74.53
N VAL A 34 27.23 -13.50 73.55
CA VAL A 34 27.57 -13.86 72.10
C VAL A 34 29.08 -13.66 71.94
N VAL A 35 29.74 -14.63 71.30
CA VAL A 35 31.18 -14.56 71.01
C VAL A 35 31.30 -14.17 69.51
N MET A 36 32.01 -13.08 69.23
CA MET A 36 32.29 -12.65 67.88
C MET A 36 33.66 -11.94 67.86
N GLY A 37 34.53 -12.27 66.88
CA GLY A 37 35.88 -11.68 66.79
C GLY A 37 36.71 -11.80 68.05
N GLY A 38 36.56 -12.87 68.87
CA GLY A 38 37.25 -13.09 70.13
C GLY A 38 36.75 -12.24 71.29
N GLN A 39 35.63 -11.54 71.19
CA GLN A 39 35.02 -10.70 72.23
C GLN A 39 33.69 -11.27 72.64
N LEU A 40 33.31 -10.93 73.89
CA LEU A 40 32.07 -11.35 74.54
C LEU A 40 31.08 -10.16 74.61
N PHE A 41 29.88 -10.31 74.05
CA PHE A 41 28.79 -9.34 74.07
C PHE A 41 27.65 -9.87 74.94
N ALA A 42 27.27 -9.14 75.96
CA ALA A 42 26.23 -9.57 76.91
C ALA A 42 24.86 -9.54 76.24
N LYS A 43 24.08 -10.65 76.33
CA LYS A 43 22.76 -10.77 75.68
C LYS A 43 21.67 -9.94 76.33
N ASN A 44 21.89 -9.43 77.54
CA ASN A 44 20.90 -8.66 78.28
C ASN A 44 21.05 -7.14 78.20
N GLN A 45 22.00 -6.65 77.36
CA GLN A 45 22.13 -5.22 77.15
C GLN A 45 21.06 -4.69 76.17
N GLN A 46 20.55 -3.47 76.51
CA GLN A 46 19.54 -2.83 75.68
C GLN A 46 20.10 -2.25 74.39
N VAL A 47 21.31 -1.74 74.42
CA VAL A 47 22.00 -1.12 73.28
C VAL A 47 23.41 -1.68 73.22
N LEU A 48 23.83 -2.10 71.99
CA LEU A 48 25.20 -2.47 71.67
C LEU A 48 25.74 -1.48 70.60
N ASP A 49 26.67 -0.64 71.01
CA ASP A 49 27.28 0.34 70.08
C ASP A 49 28.57 -0.21 69.43
N LEU A 50 28.54 -0.49 68.15
CA LEU A 50 29.64 -1.00 67.35
C LEU A 50 30.08 -0.02 66.24
N ARG A 51 29.64 1.24 66.30
CA ARG A 51 29.91 2.23 65.23
C ARG A 51 31.39 2.56 65.05
N THR A 52 32.24 2.34 66.07
CA THR A 52 33.68 2.51 65.99
C THR A 52 34.41 1.27 65.48
N ARG A 53 33.69 0.21 65.08
CA ARG A 53 34.23 -1.07 64.63
C ARG A 53 33.76 -1.36 63.21
N ALA A 54 34.69 -1.75 62.37
CA ALA A 54 34.35 -2.32 61.05
C ALA A 54 33.88 -3.77 61.28
N ILE A 55 32.60 -4.01 61.28
CA ILE A 55 31.97 -5.35 61.25
C ILE A 55 31.34 -5.58 59.90
N THR A 56 31.30 -6.84 59.47
CA THR A 56 30.65 -7.23 58.22
C THR A 56 29.15 -7.36 58.44
N ARG A 57 28.40 -7.39 57.34
CA ARG A 57 26.97 -7.69 57.32
C ARG A 57 26.65 -9.01 58.03
N ASP A 58 27.37 -10.07 57.71
CA ASP A 58 27.17 -11.39 58.28
C ASP A 58 27.40 -11.39 59.81
N GLU A 59 28.36 -10.62 60.29
CA GLU A 59 28.60 -10.44 61.74
C GLU A 59 27.49 -9.67 62.40
N PHE A 60 26.96 -8.61 61.76
CA PHE A 60 25.79 -7.89 62.29
C PHE A 60 24.58 -8.80 62.35
N ASP A 61 24.28 -9.53 61.24
CA ASP A 61 23.11 -10.43 61.18
C ASP A 61 23.23 -11.55 62.23
N HIS A 62 24.41 -12.08 62.43
CA HIS A 62 24.67 -13.07 63.50
C HIS A 62 24.40 -12.50 64.90
N LEU A 63 24.88 -11.29 65.21
CA LEU A 63 24.58 -10.62 66.47
C LEU A 63 23.09 -10.33 66.63
N SER A 64 22.44 -9.78 65.63
CA SER A 64 21.02 -9.46 65.64
C SER A 64 20.18 -10.70 65.88
N TRP A 65 20.49 -11.83 65.25
CA TRP A 65 19.80 -13.11 65.48
C TRP A 65 20.02 -13.67 66.89
N LYS A 66 21.25 -13.53 67.46
CA LYS A 66 21.58 -14.03 68.81
C LYS A 66 21.10 -13.13 69.94
N MET A 67 20.83 -11.86 69.62
CA MET A 67 20.47 -10.81 70.56
C MET A 67 19.21 -10.04 70.17
N PRO A 68 18.06 -10.71 69.98
CA PRO A 68 16.88 -10.13 69.30
C PRO A 68 16.24 -8.97 70.07
N GLY A 69 16.61 -8.76 71.38
CA GLY A 69 16.13 -7.66 72.18
C GLY A 69 17.13 -6.51 72.32
N THR A 70 18.27 -6.55 71.68
CA THR A 70 19.33 -5.54 71.78
C THR A 70 19.29 -4.63 70.57
N LYS A 71 19.20 -3.32 70.70
CA LYS A 71 19.41 -2.35 69.65
C LYS A 71 20.91 -2.28 69.32
N ILE A 72 21.30 -2.78 68.15
CA ILE A 72 22.69 -2.76 67.67
C ILE A 72 22.89 -1.53 66.79
N LEU A 73 23.79 -0.64 67.22
CA LEU A 73 24.25 0.52 66.45
C LEU A 73 25.58 0.15 65.80
N TRP A 74 25.72 0.30 64.51
CA TRP A 74 26.89 -0.10 63.77
C TRP A 74 27.17 0.82 62.58
N SER A 75 28.33 0.72 62.01
CA SER A 75 28.70 1.38 60.78
C SER A 75 28.46 0.41 59.61
N VAL A 76 27.43 0.70 58.79
CA VAL A 76 27.02 -0.11 57.64
C VAL A 76 28.09 0.01 56.56
N PRO A 77 28.64 -1.10 56.03
CA PRO A 77 29.71 -1.07 55.03
C PRO A 77 29.08 -0.87 53.64
N LEU A 78 28.99 0.37 53.15
CA LEU A 78 28.59 0.72 51.80
C LEU A 78 29.82 0.70 50.89
N SER A 79 29.60 0.58 49.59
CA SER A 79 30.66 0.61 48.58
C SER A 79 31.44 1.92 48.58
N GLY A 80 30.84 3.03 48.94
CA GLY A 80 31.47 4.34 49.11
C GLY A 80 32.13 4.57 50.47
N GLY A 81 32.07 3.63 51.41
CA GLY A 81 32.60 3.75 52.80
C GLY A 81 31.60 3.29 53.84
N TYR A 82 31.86 3.66 55.12
CA TYR A 82 31.02 3.27 56.22
C TYR A 82 30.04 4.40 56.59
N ALA A 83 28.78 4.07 56.86
CA ALA A 83 27.77 5.02 57.33
C ALA A 83 27.12 4.58 58.64
N ASP A 84 26.88 5.51 59.55
CA ASP A 84 26.21 5.25 60.84
C ASP A 84 24.76 4.75 60.61
N SER A 85 24.41 3.59 61.15
CA SER A 85 23.10 2.99 61.01
C SER A 85 21.95 3.83 61.59
N THR A 86 22.24 4.87 62.38
CA THR A 86 21.24 5.79 62.92
C THR A 86 20.99 7.02 62.06
N THR A 87 21.68 7.13 60.96
CA THR A 87 21.57 8.24 60.00
C THR A 87 20.14 8.37 59.48
N GLU A 88 19.62 9.58 59.45
CA GLU A 88 18.35 9.95 58.83
C GLU A 88 18.54 10.40 57.37
N ILE A 89 19.72 10.95 57.04
CA ILE A 89 20.11 11.37 55.68
C ILE A 89 21.44 10.70 55.33
N LEU A 90 21.41 9.86 54.31
CA LEU A 90 22.59 9.18 53.78
C LEU A 90 23.10 9.91 52.55
N THR A 91 24.29 10.49 52.60
CA THR A 91 24.93 11.13 51.45
C THR A 91 25.90 10.14 50.82
N VAL A 92 25.75 9.87 49.52
CA VAL A 92 26.58 8.94 48.76
C VAL A 92 27.11 9.59 47.47
N THR A 93 28.37 9.32 47.18
CA THR A 93 29.04 9.71 45.92
C THR A 93 29.23 8.50 44.99
N TYR A 94 29.16 7.31 45.52
CA TYR A 94 29.19 6.03 44.82
C TYR A 94 28.15 5.10 45.48
N PHE A 95 27.34 4.44 44.64
CA PHE A 95 26.25 3.58 45.10
C PHE A 95 26.16 2.33 44.22
N SER A 96 26.52 1.18 44.71
CA SER A 96 26.54 -0.06 43.94
C SER A 96 25.26 -0.88 44.12
N GLN A 97 25.11 -1.90 43.28
CA GLN A 97 24.03 -2.89 43.40
C GLN A 97 23.96 -3.54 44.80
N GLY A 98 25.12 -3.78 45.45
CA GLY A 98 25.19 -4.33 46.80
C GLY A 98 24.62 -3.40 47.85
N ASP A 99 24.72 -2.09 47.64
CA ASP A 99 24.26 -1.08 48.61
C ASP A 99 22.74 -0.99 48.67
N VAL A 100 22.03 -1.39 47.60
CA VAL A 100 20.56 -1.44 47.60
C VAL A 100 20.03 -2.27 48.75
N GLU A 101 20.59 -3.45 49.02
CA GLU A 101 20.17 -4.30 50.12
C GLU A 101 20.58 -3.74 51.48
N LEU A 102 21.69 -3.01 51.54
CA LEU A 102 22.21 -2.45 52.79
C LEU A 102 21.38 -1.29 53.33
N LEU A 103 20.52 -0.65 52.52
CA LEU A 103 19.58 0.37 53.00
C LEU A 103 18.62 -0.15 54.05
N ALA A 104 18.30 -1.44 54.06
CA ALA A 104 17.45 -2.06 55.07
C ALA A 104 18.04 -1.99 56.53
N TYR A 105 19.35 -1.71 56.66
CA TYR A 105 20.04 -1.60 57.93
C TYR A 105 20.04 -0.20 58.53
N PHE A 106 19.33 0.76 57.87
CA PHE A 106 19.18 2.12 58.35
C PHE A 106 17.72 2.37 58.80
N PRO A 107 17.33 2.01 60.03
CA PRO A 107 15.94 2.04 60.48
C PRO A 107 15.34 3.45 60.56
N ASN A 108 16.15 4.49 60.59
CA ASN A 108 15.72 5.89 60.67
C ASN A 108 15.93 6.66 59.35
N LEU A 109 16.34 5.99 58.29
CA LEU A 109 16.65 6.64 57.02
C LEU A 109 15.40 7.20 56.34
N THR A 110 15.41 8.49 56.09
CA THR A 110 14.33 9.20 55.39
C THR A 110 14.77 9.72 54.02
N THR A 111 16.07 9.91 53.84
CA THR A 111 16.62 10.50 52.62
C THR A 111 17.96 9.88 52.20
N VAL A 112 18.10 9.52 50.95
CA VAL A 112 19.36 9.22 50.29
C VAL A 112 19.72 10.40 49.37
N ASP A 113 20.76 11.12 49.71
CA ASP A 113 21.32 12.21 48.90
C ASP A 113 22.45 11.67 48.03
N ALA A 114 22.15 11.47 46.73
CA ALA A 114 23.04 10.92 45.74
C ALA A 114 23.28 11.90 44.56
N GLN A 115 23.14 13.22 44.80
CA GLN A 115 23.29 14.26 43.77
C GLN A 115 24.68 14.24 43.06
N SER A 116 25.68 13.70 43.77
CA SER A 116 27.05 13.58 43.24
C SER A 116 27.37 12.18 42.66
N SER A 117 26.40 11.25 42.67
CA SER A 117 26.56 9.90 42.12
C SER A 117 26.15 9.82 40.67
N THR A 118 26.85 8.96 39.92
CA THR A 118 26.53 8.60 38.53
C THR A 118 26.07 7.15 38.41
N ASP A 119 25.81 6.48 39.52
CA ASP A 119 25.40 5.07 39.56
C ASP A 119 23.88 4.95 39.48
N TYR A 120 23.28 5.42 38.40
CA TYR A 120 21.83 5.64 38.26
C TYR A 120 21.01 4.36 38.31
N GLY A 121 21.49 3.24 37.76
CA GLY A 121 20.75 1.96 37.77
C GLY A 121 20.44 1.44 39.19
N PRO A 122 21.45 1.26 40.06
CA PRO A 122 21.24 0.90 41.48
C PRO A 122 20.36 1.91 42.25
N LEU A 123 20.49 3.19 41.92
CA LEU A 123 19.64 4.23 42.54
C LEU A 123 18.18 4.12 42.13
N GLY A 124 17.88 3.82 40.86
CA GLY A 124 16.54 3.57 40.38
C GLY A 124 15.89 2.32 41.00
N GLU A 125 16.66 1.23 41.17
CA GLU A 125 16.19 0.04 41.88
C GLU A 125 15.90 0.35 43.37
N ALA A 126 16.79 1.08 44.02
CA ALA A 126 16.60 1.47 45.43
C ALA A 126 15.35 2.35 45.61
N TYR A 127 15.13 3.30 44.67
CA TYR A 127 13.92 4.14 44.68
C TYR A 127 12.64 3.30 44.63
N THR A 128 12.60 2.30 43.75
CA THR A 128 11.44 1.41 43.59
C THR A 128 11.25 0.53 44.83
N ARG A 129 12.35 0.03 45.42
CA ARG A 129 12.32 -0.93 46.50
C ARG A 129 12.01 -0.31 47.87
N TYR A 130 12.36 0.97 48.09
CA TYR A 130 12.18 1.69 49.34
C TYR A 130 11.35 2.96 49.14
N PRO A 131 10.03 2.83 48.91
CA PRO A 131 9.16 3.96 48.57
C PRO A 131 8.99 4.99 49.70
N ASP A 132 9.32 4.62 50.95
CA ASP A 132 9.26 5.50 52.12
C ASP A 132 10.54 6.36 52.29
N ILE A 133 11.57 6.14 51.46
CA ILE A 133 12.82 6.88 51.48
C ILE A 133 12.85 7.86 50.30
N ALA A 134 13.11 9.12 50.56
CA ALA A 134 13.29 10.13 49.54
C ALA A 134 14.68 10.00 48.88
N PHE A 135 14.74 9.78 47.58
CA PHE A 135 15.99 9.74 46.83
C PHE A 135 16.21 11.06 46.11
N ARG A 136 17.36 11.68 46.31
CA ARG A 136 17.78 12.92 45.64
C ARG A 136 18.93 12.62 44.68
N TYR A 137 18.60 12.40 43.44
CA TYR A 137 19.52 12.32 42.32
C TYR A 137 18.85 12.84 41.06
N THR A 138 19.62 13.12 40.02
CA THR A 138 19.09 13.43 38.68
C THR A 138 19.85 12.67 37.65
N VAL A 139 19.15 12.23 36.62
CA VAL A 139 19.71 11.49 35.47
C VAL A 139 19.84 12.47 34.30
N PRO A 140 21.05 12.68 33.74
CA PRO A 140 21.25 13.57 32.61
C PRO A 140 20.88 12.84 31.31
N ILE A 141 19.78 13.24 30.68
CA ILE A 141 19.29 12.65 29.44
C ILE A 141 19.12 13.79 28.42
N ALA A 142 19.70 13.65 27.25
CA ALA A 142 19.59 14.61 26.16
C ALA A 142 19.93 16.08 26.55
N GLY A 143 20.87 16.24 27.50
CA GLY A 143 21.31 17.55 27.98
C GLY A 143 20.49 18.15 29.12
N GLU A 144 19.38 17.52 29.52
CA GLU A 144 18.52 17.92 30.64
C GLU A 144 18.66 16.95 31.81
N ASN A 145 18.34 17.42 33.03
CA ASN A 145 18.44 16.62 34.25
C ASN A 145 17.04 16.22 34.76
N TYR A 146 16.78 14.94 34.81
CA TYR A 146 15.49 14.39 35.21
C TYR A 146 15.54 13.75 36.60
N ALA A 147 14.58 14.05 37.47
CA ALA A 147 14.43 13.45 38.79
C ALA A 147 13.83 12.03 38.70
N PRO A 148 14.03 11.16 39.72
CA PRO A 148 13.56 9.76 39.69
C PRO A 148 12.03 9.59 39.58
N ASP A 149 11.26 10.59 39.95
CA ASP A 149 9.80 10.64 39.88
C ASP A 149 9.29 11.18 38.52
N THR A 150 10.19 11.43 37.57
CA THR A 150 9.82 11.91 36.23
C THR A 150 9.04 10.84 35.49
N THR A 151 7.85 11.19 35.02
CA THR A 151 6.99 10.31 34.21
C THR A 151 7.10 10.52 32.72
N THR A 152 7.61 11.67 32.29
CA THR A 152 7.73 12.05 30.87
C THR A 152 9.08 12.69 30.60
N VAL A 153 9.77 12.20 29.56
CA VAL A 153 11.01 12.78 29.03
C VAL A 153 10.72 13.39 27.65
N THR A 154 11.23 14.61 27.41
CA THR A 154 11.02 15.34 26.15
C THR A 154 12.36 15.66 25.52
N PRO A 155 13.01 14.74 24.80
CA PRO A 155 14.34 14.95 24.27
C PRO A 155 14.31 15.78 22.97
N GLU A 156 15.15 16.80 22.83
CA GLU A 156 15.40 17.49 21.56
C GLU A 156 16.39 16.70 20.67
N THR A 157 17.30 15.94 21.30
CA THR A 157 18.26 15.04 20.66
C THR A 157 18.25 13.73 21.43
N LEU A 158 18.76 12.66 20.82
CA LEU A 158 18.83 11.34 21.47
C LEU A 158 20.11 10.63 21.04
N SER A 159 20.75 9.98 22.00
CA SER A 159 21.89 9.10 21.80
C SER A 159 21.62 7.69 22.35
N GLN A 160 22.47 6.72 22.04
CA GLN A 160 22.37 5.36 22.63
C GLN A 160 22.57 5.37 24.14
N GLU A 161 23.36 6.31 24.66
CA GLU A 161 23.57 6.45 26.11
C GLU A 161 22.33 7.02 26.79
N ASP A 162 21.62 7.98 26.16
CA ASP A 162 20.38 8.53 26.69
C ASP A 162 19.32 7.43 26.85
N ILE A 163 19.24 6.49 25.91
CA ILE A 163 18.31 5.33 26.00
C ILE A 163 18.60 4.52 27.26
N ARG A 164 19.87 4.23 27.56
CA ARG A 164 20.27 3.49 28.76
C ARG A 164 19.99 4.26 30.04
N LEU A 165 20.20 5.58 30.00
CA LEU A 165 19.97 6.43 31.14
C LEU A 165 18.47 6.56 31.46
N MET A 166 17.59 6.49 30.47
CA MET A 166 16.13 6.45 30.67
C MET A 166 15.70 5.23 31.53
N GLU A 167 16.37 4.09 31.41
CA GLU A 167 16.09 2.90 32.24
C GLU A 167 16.32 3.15 33.74
N ALA A 168 17.07 4.18 34.11
CA ALA A 168 17.32 4.56 35.48
C ALA A 168 16.24 5.51 36.06
N LEU A 169 15.22 5.85 35.31
CA LEU A 169 14.05 6.60 35.74
C LEU A 169 12.88 5.65 35.99
N PRO A 170 12.69 5.22 37.27
CA PRO A 170 11.71 4.15 37.57
C PRO A 170 10.26 4.55 37.40
N ALA A 171 9.95 5.85 37.39
CA ALA A 171 8.60 6.37 37.17
C ALA A 171 8.30 6.72 35.70
N LEU A 172 9.27 6.53 34.76
CA LEU A 172 9.10 6.89 33.38
C LEU A 172 8.04 6.02 32.69
N THR A 173 7.06 6.65 32.06
CA THR A 173 5.99 5.99 31.31
C THR A 173 5.82 6.55 29.90
N ARG A 174 6.37 7.75 29.64
CA ARG A 174 6.21 8.41 28.35
C ARG A 174 7.49 9.10 27.88
N VAL A 175 7.76 9.01 26.58
CA VAL A 175 8.80 9.78 25.90
C VAL A 175 8.16 10.57 24.77
N ASP A 176 8.07 11.90 24.93
CA ASP A 176 7.58 12.80 23.90
C ASP A 176 8.73 13.21 22.99
N GLY A 177 8.96 12.45 21.94
CA GLY A 177 10.01 12.66 20.95
C GLY A 177 9.61 13.49 19.74
N ARG A 178 8.44 14.16 19.75
CA ARG A 178 7.93 14.93 18.60
C ARG A 178 8.83 16.09 18.18
N GLY A 179 9.64 16.62 19.09
CA GLY A 179 10.69 17.62 18.77
C GLY A 179 12.05 17.02 18.38
N CYS A 180 12.25 15.73 18.52
CA CYS A 180 13.52 15.05 18.33
C CYS A 180 13.69 14.53 16.90
N ARG A 181 14.84 14.79 16.28
CA ARG A 181 15.15 14.35 14.91
C ARG A 181 15.85 12.97 14.84
N ALA A 182 16.07 12.33 15.96
CA ALA A 182 16.74 11.02 16.04
C ALA A 182 15.73 9.86 15.85
N PHE A 183 14.93 9.87 14.80
CA PHE A 183 13.87 8.90 14.53
C PHE A 183 14.30 7.43 14.65
N PRO A 184 15.48 6.99 14.15
CA PRO A 184 15.92 5.61 14.30
C PRO A 184 16.07 5.20 15.76
N LEU A 185 16.52 6.11 16.64
CA LEU A 185 16.70 5.85 18.05
C LEU A 185 15.38 5.87 18.81
N LEU A 186 14.46 6.78 18.46
CA LEU A 186 13.09 6.79 19.02
C LEU A 186 12.34 5.50 18.66
N ARG A 187 12.45 5.04 17.43
CA ARG A 187 11.88 3.78 17.00
C ARG A 187 12.50 2.59 17.74
N GLN A 188 13.82 2.59 17.92
CA GLN A 188 14.50 1.58 18.72
C GLN A 188 14.01 1.59 20.16
N LEU A 189 13.85 2.77 20.76
CA LEU A 189 13.32 2.94 22.11
C LEU A 189 11.93 2.35 22.27
N ALA A 190 11.02 2.66 21.33
CA ALA A 190 9.67 2.10 21.32
C ALA A 190 9.64 0.56 21.18
N GLN A 191 10.63 -0.03 20.48
CA GLN A 191 10.77 -1.49 20.38
C GLN A 191 11.34 -2.14 21.62
N LEU A 192 12.30 -1.47 22.30
CA LEU A 192 12.94 -1.97 23.53
C LEU A 192 12.01 -1.87 24.74
N HIS A 193 11.20 -0.81 24.80
CA HIS A 193 10.32 -0.48 25.91
C HIS A 193 8.86 -0.34 25.43
N PRO A 194 8.20 -1.45 25.07
CA PRO A 194 6.81 -1.43 24.62
C PRO A 194 5.81 -1.00 25.73
N GLU A 195 6.28 -0.95 27.00
CA GLU A 195 5.53 -0.44 28.15
C GLU A 195 5.52 1.09 28.24
N TRP A 196 6.37 1.80 27.48
CA TRP A 196 6.41 3.25 27.43
C TRP A 196 5.63 3.77 26.22
N GLU A 197 4.91 4.85 26.41
CA GLU A 197 4.30 5.62 25.32
C GLU A 197 5.39 6.49 24.67
N VAL A 198 5.82 6.15 23.46
CA VAL A 198 6.86 6.89 22.73
C VAL A 198 6.25 7.60 21.54
N ASP A 199 6.06 8.92 21.69
CA ASP A 199 5.61 9.78 20.60
C ASP A 199 6.83 10.31 19.83
N TYR A 200 6.80 10.21 18.51
CA TYR A 200 7.88 10.74 17.68
C TYR A 200 7.39 11.16 16.30
N LEU A 201 8.10 12.10 15.68
CA LEU A 201 7.86 12.47 14.30
C LEU A 201 8.66 11.57 13.37
N THR A 202 8.02 11.15 12.27
CA THR A 202 8.69 10.58 11.11
C THR A 202 8.59 11.55 9.93
N SER A 203 9.27 11.32 8.84
CA SER A 203 9.17 12.15 7.65
C SER A 203 8.91 11.28 6.43
N ILE A 204 7.86 11.63 5.67
CA ILE A 204 7.53 11.01 4.38
C ILE A 204 7.36 12.13 3.37
N ALA A 205 8.04 12.05 2.24
CA ALA A 205 8.01 13.07 1.18
C ALA A 205 8.25 14.51 1.73
N GLY A 206 9.19 14.64 2.68
CA GLY A 206 9.54 15.93 3.29
C GLY A 206 8.50 16.50 4.28
N THR A 207 7.42 15.76 4.55
CA THR A 207 6.40 16.16 5.54
C THR A 207 6.68 15.47 6.87
N GLU A 208 6.79 16.23 7.96
CA GLU A 208 6.88 15.72 9.32
C GLU A 208 5.50 15.22 9.78
N ILE A 209 5.45 14.00 10.30
CA ILE A 209 4.22 13.26 10.63
C ILE A 209 4.39 12.62 11.99
N ASP A 210 3.35 12.69 12.80
CA ASP A 210 3.28 11.93 14.05
C ASP A 210 3.20 10.43 13.74
N ALA A 211 4.16 9.67 14.23
CA ALA A 211 4.23 8.22 13.98
C ALA A 211 3.07 7.43 14.63
N GLY A 212 2.38 8.00 15.62
CA GLY A 212 1.15 7.46 16.20
C GLY A 212 -0.12 7.79 15.42
N ALA A 213 -0.02 8.52 14.27
CA ALA A 213 -1.19 8.86 13.48
C ALA A 213 -1.86 7.62 12.89
N GLN A 214 -3.19 7.54 13.01
CA GLN A 214 -3.98 6.44 12.45
C GLN A 214 -4.41 6.69 11.00
N THR A 215 -4.43 7.95 10.57
CA THR A 215 -4.78 8.36 9.21
C THR A 215 -3.75 9.31 8.68
N LEU A 216 -3.39 9.18 7.40
CA LEU A 216 -2.38 10.00 6.75
C LEU A 216 -2.82 10.38 5.34
N SER A 217 -2.59 11.64 4.97
CA SER A 217 -2.76 12.12 3.60
C SER A 217 -1.47 12.79 3.14
N LEU A 218 -0.91 12.32 2.02
CA LEU A 218 0.36 12.77 1.45
C LEU A 218 0.17 13.26 0.01
N THR A 219 1.16 13.99 -0.49
CA THR A 219 1.20 14.40 -1.89
C THR A 219 2.60 14.13 -2.45
N GLY A 220 2.68 13.51 -3.63
CA GLY A 220 3.93 13.36 -4.37
C GLY A 220 4.95 12.37 -3.78
N ALA A 221 4.53 11.44 -2.92
CA ALA A 221 5.44 10.47 -2.31
C ALA A 221 5.90 9.38 -3.29
N SER A 222 7.17 9.04 -3.25
CA SER A 222 7.77 7.92 -3.98
C SER A 222 7.62 6.60 -3.20
N TYR A 223 7.76 5.47 -3.89
CA TYR A 223 7.73 4.14 -3.25
C TYR A 223 8.74 4.00 -2.11
N ALA A 224 9.98 4.45 -2.32
CA ALA A 224 11.03 4.35 -1.31
C ALA A 224 10.71 5.16 -0.04
N GLU A 225 10.17 6.38 -0.20
CA GLU A 225 9.75 7.21 0.93
C GLU A 225 8.57 6.60 1.68
N LEU A 226 7.59 6.03 0.94
CA LEU A 226 6.43 5.36 1.53
C LEU A 226 6.84 4.11 2.31
N SER A 227 7.67 3.22 1.75
CA SER A 227 8.11 1.99 2.40
C SER A 227 8.87 2.28 3.70
N VAL A 228 9.80 3.25 3.69
CA VAL A 228 10.53 3.65 4.90
C VAL A 228 9.60 4.30 5.93
N GLY A 229 8.73 5.19 5.48
CA GLY A 229 7.83 5.95 6.36
C GLY A 229 6.77 5.05 7.02
N LEU A 230 6.12 4.18 6.25
CA LEU A 230 5.10 3.26 6.77
C LEU A 230 5.66 2.30 7.81
N ALA A 231 6.90 1.85 7.63
CA ALA A 231 7.57 1.01 8.62
C ALA A 231 7.77 1.71 9.98
N ALA A 232 7.71 3.05 10.02
CA ALA A 232 7.82 3.84 11.24
C ALA A 232 6.45 4.20 11.86
N MET A 233 5.33 3.78 11.25
CA MET A 233 3.97 4.14 11.66
C MET A 233 3.11 2.91 12.01
N PRO A 234 3.33 2.25 13.15
CA PRO A 234 2.67 0.99 13.51
C PRO A 234 1.15 1.13 13.73
N GLU A 235 0.68 2.34 14.07
CA GLU A 235 -0.74 2.62 14.35
C GLU A 235 -1.55 3.05 13.12
N LEU A 236 -0.90 3.24 11.96
CA LEU A 236 -1.57 3.69 10.76
C LEU A 236 -2.61 2.67 10.29
N ARG A 237 -3.80 3.16 9.92
CA ARG A 237 -4.94 2.38 9.42
C ARG A 237 -5.38 2.80 8.03
N SER A 238 -5.16 4.07 7.67
CA SER A 238 -5.57 4.59 6.36
C SER A 238 -4.53 5.57 5.83
N LEU A 239 -4.17 5.39 4.56
CA LEU A 239 -3.25 6.25 3.82
C LEU A 239 -3.90 6.68 2.51
N THR A 240 -3.97 7.98 2.27
CA THR A 240 -4.38 8.55 0.99
C THR A 240 -3.23 9.32 0.36
N ILE A 241 -2.87 8.99 -0.88
CA ILE A 241 -1.77 9.64 -1.58
C ILE A 241 -2.34 10.41 -2.77
N ARG A 242 -2.05 11.70 -2.86
CA ARG A 242 -2.40 12.52 -4.02
C ARG A 242 -1.20 12.63 -4.95
N ASN A 243 -1.43 12.40 -6.24
CA ASN A 243 -0.39 12.49 -7.28
C ASN A 243 0.89 11.74 -6.88
N PRO A 244 0.84 10.42 -6.64
CA PRO A 244 2.00 9.64 -6.25
C PRO A 244 3.12 9.73 -7.29
N GLN A 245 4.38 9.66 -6.84
CA GLN A 245 5.53 9.47 -7.72
C GLN A 245 5.84 7.98 -7.97
N ALA A 246 5.28 7.11 -7.14
CA ALA A 246 5.28 5.67 -7.34
C ALA A 246 4.22 5.27 -8.38
N ASP A 247 4.48 4.23 -9.17
CA ASP A 247 3.49 3.69 -10.10
C ASP A 247 2.45 2.78 -9.41
N GLY A 248 1.42 2.37 -10.15
CA GLY A 248 0.34 1.56 -9.58
C GLY A 248 0.77 0.16 -9.16
N GLN A 249 1.81 -0.42 -9.75
CA GLN A 249 2.35 -1.72 -9.34
C GLN A 249 3.10 -1.60 -8.01
N GLU A 250 3.93 -0.58 -7.86
CA GLU A 250 4.63 -0.25 -6.63
C GLU A 250 3.65 0.03 -5.48
N LEU A 251 2.59 0.81 -5.75
CA LEU A 251 1.55 1.11 -4.75
C LEU A 251 0.72 -0.13 -4.39
N THR A 252 0.47 -1.02 -5.34
CA THR A 252 -0.19 -2.31 -5.08
C THR A 252 0.70 -3.25 -4.26
N ALA A 253 2.02 -3.21 -4.49
CA ALA A 253 2.98 -3.95 -3.66
C ALA A 253 2.96 -3.46 -2.21
N LEU A 254 2.85 -2.14 -1.96
CA LEU A 254 2.68 -1.58 -0.62
C LEU A 254 1.40 -2.09 0.07
N ARG A 255 0.28 -2.22 -0.63
CA ARG A 255 -0.95 -2.83 -0.07
C ARG A 255 -0.72 -4.27 0.40
N THR A 256 0.10 -5.01 -0.34
CA THR A 256 0.44 -6.40 0.02
C THR A 256 1.40 -6.45 1.22
N GLU A 257 2.35 -5.53 1.30
CA GLU A 257 3.32 -5.43 2.39
C GLU A 257 2.66 -4.94 3.69
N TYR A 258 1.68 -4.01 3.59
CA TYR A 258 0.98 -3.41 4.73
C TYR A 258 -0.53 -3.74 4.73
N PRO A 259 -0.94 -5.01 4.91
CA PRO A 259 -2.33 -5.45 4.73
C PRO A 259 -3.30 -4.88 5.78
N ASN A 260 -2.80 -4.29 6.86
CA ASN A 260 -3.61 -3.64 7.90
C ASN A 260 -3.82 -2.14 7.65
N VAL A 261 -3.23 -1.59 6.59
CA VAL A 261 -3.36 -0.20 6.19
C VAL A 261 -4.20 -0.13 4.92
N ASP A 262 -5.29 0.61 4.97
CA ASP A 262 -6.12 0.90 3.81
C ASP A 262 -5.44 1.99 2.97
N ILE A 263 -4.78 1.58 1.87
CA ILE A 263 -3.96 2.45 1.03
C ILE A 263 -4.72 2.80 -0.24
N HIS A 264 -5.02 4.08 -0.43
CA HIS A 264 -5.64 4.63 -1.62
C HIS A 264 -4.82 5.76 -2.22
N TRP A 265 -4.95 5.98 -3.53
CA TRP A 265 -4.38 7.15 -4.16
C TRP A 265 -5.34 7.81 -5.14
N GLN A 266 -5.06 9.05 -5.44
CA GLN A 266 -5.80 9.86 -6.38
C GLN A 266 -4.81 10.55 -7.32
N VAL A 267 -5.14 10.57 -8.60
CA VAL A 267 -4.33 11.22 -9.63
C VAL A 267 -5.12 12.40 -10.17
N GLU A 268 -4.55 13.57 -10.09
CA GLU A 268 -5.14 14.80 -10.64
C GLU A 268 -4.48 15.11 -11.99
N VAL A 269 -5.25 15.04 -13.07
CA VAL A 269 -4.79 15.27 -14.43
C VAL A 269 -5.72 16.26 -15.11
N PHE A 270 -5.18 17.37 -15.59
CA PHE A 270 -5.92 18.40 -16.32
C PHE A 270 -7.22 18.87 -15.63
N GLY A 271 -7.17 18.98 -14.27
CA GLY A 271 -8.31 19.41 -13.46
C GLY A 271 -9.35 18.33 -13.17
N ASN A 272 -9.16 17.11 -13.63
CA ASN A 272 -9.94 15.94 -13.25
C ASN A 272 -9.19 15.12 -12.20
N THR A 273 -9.92 14.55 -11.24
CA THR A 273 -9.35 13.67 -10.21
C THR A 273 -9.88 12.25 -10.42
N PHE A 274 -8.96 11.31 -10.55
CA PHE A 274 -9.28 9.88 -10.74
C PHE A 274 -8.81 9.08 -9.51
N PRO A 275 -9.66 8.22 -8.96
CA PRO A 275 -9.27 7.30 -7.88
C PRO A 275 -8.45 6.12 -8.44
N ASP A 276 -7.73 5.44 -7.58
CA ASP A 276 -6.86 4.30 -7.89
C ASP A 276 -7.58 3.07 -8.49
N ASP A 277 -8.87 2.92 -8.22
CA ASP A 277 -9.75 1.87 -8.75
C ASP A 277 -10.48 2.29 -10.03
N ALA A 278 -10.08 3.41 -10.67
CA ALA A 278 -10.69 3.86 -11.90
C ALA A 278 -10.50 2.83 -13.03
N THR A 279 -11.61 2.36 -13.59
CA THR A 279 -11.61 1.45 -14.75
C THR A 279 -11.60 2.19 -16.07
N GLU A 280 -12.00 3.45 -16.09
CA GLU A 280 -11.94 4.34 -17.25
C GLU A 280 -11.30 5.68 -16.85
N VAL A 281 -10.28 6.11 -17.60
CA VAL A 281 -9.63 7.40 -17.45
C VAL A 281 -9.78 8.18 -18.75
N ASP A 282 -10.56 9.26 -18.71
CA ASP A 282 -10.81 10.14 -19.85
C ASP A 282 -10.09 11.48 -19.65
N ILE A 283 -9.05 11.68 -20.45
CA ILE A 283 -8.25 12.92 -20.52
C ILE A 283 -8.32 13.54 -21.93
N SER A 284 -9.40 13.29 -22.67
CA SER A 284 -9.61 13.78 -24.04
C SER A 284 -9.78 15.31 -24.14
N ASN A 285 -9.83 16.02 -23.02
CA ASN A 285 -9.99 17.47 -22.96
C ASN A 285 -8.66 18.25 -23.10
N GLN A 286 -7.52 17.58 -23.02
CA GLN A 286 -6.18 18.16 -23.14
C GLN A 286 -5.21 17.19 -23.82
N PRO A 287 -4.26 17.66 -24.65
CA PRO A 287 -3.25 16.81 -25.27
C PRO A 287 -2.43 16.05 -24.23
N VAL A 288 -2.29 14.74 -24.43
CA VAL A 288 -1.50 13.89 -23.55
C VAL A 288 0.02 14.18 -23.63
N GLY A 289 0.47 14.83 -24.69
CA GLY A 289 1.88 15.15 -24.94
C GLY A 289 2.58 14.06 -25.73
N THR A 290 2.97 12.96 -25.10
CA THR A 290 3.64 11.82 -25.73
C THR A 290 2.97 10.49 -25.36
N ILE A 291 3.27 9.45 -26.13
CA ILE A 291 2.83 8.07 -25.79
C ILE A 291 3.41 7.64 -24.43
N GLU A 292 4.63 8.04 -24.12
CA GLU A 292 5.25 7.71 -22.84
C GLU A 292 4.52 8.35 -21.65
N ASP A 293 4.07 9.60 -21.79
CA ASP A 293 3.24 10.26 -20.78
C ASP A 293 1.91 9.51 -20.58
N ALA A 294 1.30 9.02 -21.67
CA ALA A 294 0.08 8.21 -21.59
C ALA A 294 0.31 6.86 -20.86
N LYS A 295 1.46 6.21 -21.13
CA LYS A 295 1.85 4.95 -20.45
C LYS A 295 2.11 5.16 -18.96
N GLN A 296 2.84 6.22 -18.59
CA GLN A 296 3.11 6.56 -17.21
C GLN A 296 1.81 6.87 -16.44
N LEU A 297 0.89 7.59 -17.09
CA LEU A 297 -0.42 7.82 -16.50
C LEU A 297 -1.20 6.52 -16.32
N ALA A 298 -1.27 5.67 -17.34
CA ALA A 298 -1.98 4.40 -17.27
C ALA A 298 -1.44 3.48 -16.17
N ALA A 299 -0.12 3.49 -15.93
CA ALA A 299 0.53 2.70 -14.90
C ALA A 299 0.07 3.05 -13.47
N LEU A 300 -0.56 4.21 -13.26
CA LEU A 300 -1.11 4.62 -11.95
C LEU A 300 -2.47 3.97 -11.63
N PHE A 301 -3.08 3.25 -12.58
CA PHE A 301 -4.43 2.67 -12.41
C PHE A 301 -4.41 1.15 -12.64
N PRO A 302 -4.22 0.35 -11.58
CA PRO A 302 -4.14 -1.12 -11.70
C PRO A 302 -5.38 -1.79 -12.28
N GLU A 303 -6.56 -1.18 -12.10
CA GLU A 303 -7.85 -1.69 -12.56
C GLU A 303 -8.28 -1.10 -13.92
N LEU A 304 -7.38 -0.37 -14.59
CA LEU A 304 -7.71 0.33 -15.83
C LEU A 304 -8.15 -0.65 -16.93
N GLN A 305 -9.33 -0.40 -17.51
CA GLN A 305 -9.88 -1.11 -18.66
C GLN A 305 -9.87 -0.25 -19.91
N LYS A 306 -9.93 1.08 -19.76
CA LYS A 306 -10.02 2.01 -20.87
C LYS A 306 -9.35 3.34 -20.58
N LEU A 307 -8.44 3.75 -21.47
CA LEU A 307 -7.79 5.05 -21.45
C LEU A 307 -8.22 5.84 -22.69
N ILE A 308 -8.82 7.02 -22.47
CA ILE A 308 -9.24 7.93 -23.54
C ILE A 308 -8.34 9.16 -23.51
N VAL A 309 -7.64 9.42 -24.62
CA VAL A 309 -6.66 10.49 -24.71
C VAL A 309 -6.98 11.48 -25.85
N ASP A 310 -6.58 12.74 -25.66
CA ASP A 310 -6.40 13.64 -26.80
C ASP A 310 -4.99 13.40 -27.39
N SER A 311 -4.94 12.88 -28.59
CA SER A 311 -3.72 12.55 -29.31
C SER A 311 -3.19 13.70 -30.18
N SER A 312 -3.63 14.94 -29.96
CA SER A 312 -3.19 16.09 -30.75
C SER A 312 -1.65 16.19 -30.73
N GLY A 313 -1.06 16.13 -31.92
CA GLY A 313 0.39 16.10 -32.09
C GLY A 313 1.03 14.72 -32.15
N ILE A 314 0.25 13.63 -32.01
CA ILE A 314 0.73 12.24 -32.16
C ILE A 314 0.08 11.65 -33.42
N GLU A 315 0.86 10.98 -34.26
CA GLU A 315 0.36 10.33 -35.46
C GLU A 315 -0.57 9.15 -35.11
N ASN A 316 -1.66 8.99 -35.88
CA ASN A 316 -2.59 7.87 -35.69
C ASN A 316 -1.91 6.49 -35.74
N GLN A 317 -0.85 6.35 -36.54
CA GLN A 317 -0.09 5.11 -36.65
C GLN A 317 0.63 4.77 -35.33
N ASP A 318 1.19 5.78 -34.65
CA ASP A 318 1.89 5.60 -33.38
C ASP A 318 0.87 5.29 -32.27
N MET A 319 -0.29 5.95 -32.28
CA MET A 319 -1.40 5.63 -31.37
C MET A 319 -1.91 4.20 -31.59
N ALA A 320 -2.01 3.74 -32.84
CA ALA A 320 -2.40 2.36 -33.14
C ALA A 320 -1.36 1.35 -32.64
N ALA A 321 -0.06 1.65 -32.79
CA ALA A 321 1.00 0.81 -32.23
C ALA A 321 0.91 0.73 -30.70
N TYR A 322 0.66 1.85 -30.04
CA TYR A 322 0.43 1.88 -28.60
C TYR A 322 -0.80 1.06 -28.19
N ARG A 323 -1.92 1.18 -28.92
CA ARG A 323 -3.11 0.36 -28.67
C ARG A 323 -2.80 -1.14 -28.74
N GLU A 324 -2.03 -1.58 -29.75
CA GLU A 324 -1.62 -2.99 -29.88
C GLU A 324 -0.75 -3.45 -28.72
N GLU A 325 0.18 -2.62 -28.27
CA GLU A 325 1.03 -2.91 -27.10
C GLU A 325 0.19 -3.05 -25.83
N ALA A 326 -0.78 -2.17 -25.63
CA ALA A 326 -1.65 -2.14 -24.45
C ALA A 326 -2.81 -3.16 -24.50
N ARG A 327 -3.10 -3.77 -25.66
CA ARG A 327 -4.32 -4.56 -25.95
C ARG A 327 -4.65 -5.65 -24.91
N SER A 328 -3.65 -6.25 -24.28
CA SER A 328 -3.85 -7.28 -23.25
C SER A 328 -4.18 -6.72 -21.87
N SER A 329 -4.00 -5.43 -21.65
CA SER A 329 -4.11 -4.78 -20.36
C SER A 329 -5.32 -3.83 -20.29
N TYR A 330 -5.43 -2.93 -21.27
CA TYR A 330 -6.53 -1.97 -21.35
C TYR A 330 -6.71 -1.48 -22.79
N LYS A 331 -7.87 -0.91 -23.07
CA LYS A 331 -8.20 -0.32 -24.37
C LYS A 331 -7.72 1.12 -24.44
N VAL A 332 -6.92 1.45 -25.46
CA VAL A 332 -6.52 2.83 -25.77
C VAL A 332 -7.46 3.43 -26.82
N VAL A 333 -8.05 4.57 -26.49
CA VAL A 333 -9.01 5.28 -27.33
C VAL A 333 -8.53 6.70 -27.59
N TRP A 334 -8.66 7.13 -28.83
CA TRP A 334 -8.37 8.51 -29.24
C TRP A 334 -9.33 8.98 -30.31
N THR A 335 -9.31 10.28 -30.62
CA THR A 335 -10.14 10.86 -31.67
C THR A 335 -9.36 10.94 -32.98
N VAL A 336 -9.87 10.30 -34.01
CA VAL A 336 -9.37 10.39 -35.40
C VAL A 336 -10.05 11.57 -36.10
N THR A 337 -9.25 12.48 -36.64
CA THR A 337 -9.74 13.60 -37.44
C THR A 337 -9.65 13.24 -38.92
N PHE A 338 -10.77 13.30 -39.61
CA PHE A 338 -10.87 13.05 -41.06
C PHE A 338 -10.82 14.37 -41.85
N THR A 339 -11.59 15.35 -41.37
CA THR A 339 -11.64 16.72 -41.89
C THR A 339 -11.79 17.69 -40.75
N ASP A 340 -11.75 18.99 -41.00
CA ASP A 340 -12.00 20.03 -40.01
C ASP A 340 -13.39 19.88 -39.32
N LYS A 341 -14.34 19.24 -40.00
CA LYS A 341 -15.71 19.06 -39.54
C LYS A 341 -16.00 17.63 -39.07
N CYS A 342 -15.27 16.66 -39.58
CA CYS A 342 -15.57 15.25 -39.37
C CYS A 342 -14.51 14.56 -38.55
N LYS A 343 -14.94 14.01 -37.40
CA LYS A 343 -14.09 13.27 -36.45
C LYS A 343 -14.84 12.05 -35.95
N ALA A 344 -14.12 11.06 -35.48
CA ALA A 344 -14.71 9.95 -34.71
C ALA A 344 -13.70 9.45 -33.67
N ARG A 345 -14.20 9.03 -32.52
CA ARG A 345 -13.38 8.27 -31.57
C ARG A 345 -13.16 6.84 -32.08
N THR A 346 -12.03 6.27 -31.78
CA THR A 346 -11.71 4.90 -32.25
C THR A 346 -12.60 3.81 -31.67
N ASP A 347 -13.33 4.09 -30.58
CA ASP A 347 -14.32 3.20 -29.96
C ASP A 347 -15.77 3.52 -30.37
N GLU A 348 -15.97 4.44 -31.32
CA GLU A 348 -17.29 4.65 -31.91
C GLU A 348 -17.69 3.47 -32.79
N THR A 349 -18.99 3.16 -32.76
CA THR A 349 -19.55 2.01 -33.45
C THR A 349 -20.35 2.38 -34.69
N LYS A 350 -20.52 3.69 -34.95
CA LYS A 350 -21.24 4.21 -36.12
C LYS A 350 -20.52 5.42 -36.71
N PHE A 351 -20.58 5.53 -38.04
CA PHE A 351 -19.95 6.64 -38.75
C PHE A 351 -20.80 7.09 -39.93
N MET A 352 -21.09 8.38 -39.98
CA MET A 352 -21.86 9.03 -41.07
C MET A 352 -21.36 10.47 -41.25
N PRO A 353 -20.44 10.74 -42.16
CA PRO A 353 -19.80 12.06 -42.32
C PRO A 353 -20.77 13.17 -42.68
N ILE A 354 -21.84 12.89 -43.44
CA ILE A 354 -22.87 13.87 -43.79
C ILE A 354 -23.56 14.50 -42.59
N GLU A 355 -23.66 13.78 -41.48
CA GLU A 355 -24.23 14.29 -40.23
C GLU A 355 -23.35 15.32 -39.54
N GLN A 356 -22.08 15.22 -39.77
CA GLN A 356 -21.09 16.19 -39.27
C GLN A 356 -20.91 17.37 -40.25
N GLY A 357 -21.73 17.42 -41.30
CA GLY A 357 -21.69 18.47 -42.32
C GLY A 357 -20.58 18.28 -43.34
N GLU A 358 -20.05 17.05 -43.48
CA GLU A 358 -19.05 16.70 -44.50
C GLU A 358 -19.75 16.02 -45.67
N TYR A 359 -19.95 16.78 -46.74
CA TYR A 359 -20.63 16.33 -47.96
C TYR A 359 -19.66 15.87 -49.08
N TYR A 360 -18.35 16.12 -48.89
CA TYR A 360 -17.32 15.82 -49.90
C TYR A 360 -16.30 14.83 -49.35
N PHE A 361 -16.78 13.73 -48.81
CA PHE A 361 -15.93 12.69 -48.26
C PHE A 361 -15.19 11.95 -49.38
N GLN A 362 -13.89 11.74 -49.25
CA GLN A 362 -12.97 11.20 -50.28
C GLN A 362 -11.99 10.20 -49.69
N ASP A 363 -11.24 9.47 -50.53
CA ASP A 363 -10.26 8.47 -50.12
C ASP A 363 -9.23 8.97 -49.10
N LYS A 364 -8.69 10.19 -49.30
CA LYS A 364 -7.73 10.79 -48.37
C LYS A 364 -8.30 10.94 -46.94
N HIS A 365 -9.64 11.04 -46.81
CA HIS A 365 -10.33 11.12 -45.53
C HIS A 365 -10.62 9.73 -45.00
N VAL A 366 -11.15 8.85 -45.85
CA VAL A 366 -11.56 7.48 -45.50
C VAL A 366 -10.42 6.61 -45.00
N TYR A 367 -9.18 6.85 -45.49
CA TYR A 367 -8.01 6.07 -45.12
C TYR A 367 -7.83 5.90 -43.58
N ASN A 368 -8.14 6.93 -42.82
CA ASN A 368 -8.00 6.92 -41.37
C ASN A 368 -9.11 6.14 -40.64
N LEU A 369 -10.21 5.76 -41.32
CA LEU A 369 -11.26 4.91 -40.70
C LEU A 369 -10.70 3.57 -40.23
N ARG A 370 -9.62 3.06 -40.78
CA ARG A 370 -8.98 1.81 -40.37
C ARG A 370 -8.54 1.77 -38.89
N TYR A 371 -8.46 2.92 -38.24
CA TYR A 371 -8.16 3.01 -36.80
C TYR A 371 -9.40 2.82 -35.94
N CYS A 372 -10.61 2.90 -36.52
CA CYS A 372 -11.90 2.78 -35.82
C CYS A 372 -12.42 1.33 -35.97
N GLU A 373 -11.74 0.38 -35.34
CA GLU A 373 -11.99 -1.07 -35.53
C GLU A 373 -13.33 -1.54 -34.90
N ASP A 374 -13.94 -0.75 -33.99
CA ASP A 374 -15.21 -1.08 -33.34
C ASP A 374 -16.44 -0.70 -34.19
N MET A 375 -16.28 -0.19 -35.41
CA MET A 375 -17.38 0.21 -36.26
C MET A 375 -18.32 -0.95 -36.61
N VAL A 376 -19.59 -0.73 -36.35
CA VAL A 376 -20.69 -1.65 -36.65
C VAL A 376 -21.52 -1.14 -37.84
N CYS A 377 -21.65 0.17 -37.98
CA CYS A 377 -22.47 0.79 -39.01
C CYS A 377 -21.73 1.96 -39.68
N ILE A 378 -21.60 1.91 -40.98
CA ILE A 378 -20.98 2.98 -41.79
C ILE A 378 -21.88 3.36 -42.95
N ASP A 379 -22.20 4.65 -43.02
CA ASP A 379 -22.88 5.25 -44.19
C ASP A 379 -21.98 6.34 -44.79
N ILE A 380 -21.35 5.99 -45.91
CA ILE A 380 -20.54 6.90 -46.73
C ILE A 380 -21.10 7.01 -48.16
N GLY A 381 -22.38 6.67 -48.31
CA GLY A 381 -23.10 6.83 -49.54
C GLY A 381 -23.09 8.27 -50.06
N HIS A 382 -23.33 8.45 -51.34
CA HIS A 382 -23.30 9.75 -52.04
C HIS A 382 -21.97 10.50 -51.91
N SER A 383 -20.88 9.77 -51.81
CA SER A 383 -19.52 10.31 -51.73
C SER A 383 -18.68 9.91 -52.96
N THR A 384 -17.51 10.52 -53.10
CA THR A 384 -16.56 10.17 -54.19
C THR A 384 -15.51 9.17 -53.73
N VAL A 385 -15.80 8.37 -52.75
CA VAL A 385 -14.92 7.31 -52.24
C VAL A 385 -14.75 6.21 -53.28
N GLU A 386 -13.51 5.83 -53.56
CA GLU A 386 -13.13 4.72 -54.46
C GLU A 386 -12.53 3.53 -53.68
N ASN A 387 -11.89 3.81 -52.53
CA ASN A 387 -11.13 2.83 -51.73
C ASN A 387 -11.82 2.57 -50.40
N ILE A 388 -12.08 1.30 -50.08
CA ILE A 388 -12.66 0.84 -48.81
C ILE A 388 -11.73 -0.10 -48.06
N GLU A 389 -10.41 0.04 -48.20
CA GLU A 389 -9.41 -0.80 -47.52
C GLU A 389 -9.62 -0.80 -45.98
N PHE A 390 -10.18 0.27 -45.43
CA PHE A 390 -10.52 0.36 -44.00
C PHE A 390 -11.41 -0.78 -43.52
N ALA A 391 -12.28 -1.32 -44.38
CA ALA A 391 -13.22 -2.37 -43.98
C ALA A 391 -12.52 -3.68 -43.58
N ALA A 392 -11.32 -3.92 -44.07
CA ALA A 392 -10.50 -5.07 -43.66
C ALA A 392 -10.10 -5.05 -42.17
N TYR A 393 -10.18 -3.89 -41.51
CA TYR A 393 -9.84 -3.68 -40.11
C TYR A 393 -11.08 -3.65 -39.20
N MET A 394 -12.28 -3.99 -39.71
CA MET A 394 -13.56 -3.85 -39.00
C MET A 394 -14.26 -5.21 -38.90
N PRO A 395 -13.87 -6.07 -37.98
CA PRO A 395 -14.44 -7.41 -37.84
C PRO A 395 -15.93 -7.40 -37.45
N HIS A 396 -16.41 -6.31 -36.81
CA HIS A 396 -17.76 -6.18 -36.31
C HIS A 396 -18.71 -5.37 -37.22
N LEU A 397 -18.28 -5.08 -38.47
CA LEU A 397 -19.08 -4.31 -39.41
C LEU A 397 -20.32 -5.12 -39.84
N LYS A 398 -21.52 -4.58 -39.53
CA LYS A 398 -22.82 -5.21 -39.84
C LYS A 398 -23.61 -4.49 -40.94
N TYR A 399 -23.50 -3.17 -40.99
CA TYR A 399 -24.27 -2.34 -41.90
C TYR A 399 -23.34 -1.42 -42.67
N LEU A 400 -23.34 -1.51 -44.00
CA LEU A 400 -22.49 -0.69 -44.85
C LEU A 400 -23.30 -0.11 -46.03
N ILE A 401 -23.28 1.22 -46.12
CA ILE A 401 -23.90 1.94 -47.26
C ILE A 401 -22.82 2.56 -48.12
N LEU A 402 -22.71 2.07 -49.33
CA LEU A 402 -21.82 2.53 -50.39
C LEU A 402 -22.62 3.00 -51.67
N ALA A 403 -23.92 3.27 -51.48
CA ALA A 403 -24.75 3.74 -52.57
C ALA A 403 -24.18 5.03 -53.20
N TRP A 404 -24.16 5.13 -54.50
CA TRP A 404 -23.63 6.30 -55.24
C TRP A 404 -22.17 6.63 -54.93
N THR A 405 -21.33 5.63 -54.70
CA THR A 405 -19.87 5.79 -54.54
C THR A 405 -19.13 5.38 -55.82
N GLN A 406 -17.81 5.62 -55.84
CA GLN A 406 -16.93 5.23 -56.94
C GLN A 406 -16.14 3.93 -56.63
N VAL A 407 -16.61 3.12 -55.70
CA VAL A 407 -15.96 1.88 -55.28
C VAL A 407 -16.04 0.82 -56.36
N LYS A 408 -14.88 0.32 -56.77
CA LYS A 408 -14.70 -0.74 -57.81
C LYS A 408 -14.27 -2.06 -57.20
N ASP A 409 -13.44 -1.99 -56.19
CA ASP A 409 -12.85 -3.15 -55.51
C ASP A 409 -13.44 -3.27 -54.10
N ILE A 410 -14.14 -4.39 -53.85
CA ILE A 410 -14.75 -4.74 -52.58
C ILE A 410 -14.03 -5.92 -51.90
N THR A 411 -12.81 -6.27 -52.32
CA THR A 411 -11.97 -7.31 -51.70
C THR A 411 -11.81 -7.11 -50.20
N PRO A 412 -11.72 -5.86 -49.64
CA PRO A 412 -11.65 -5.65 -48.21
C PRO A 412 -12.84 -6.18 -47.42
N LEU A 413 -14.01 -6.42 -48.07
CA LEU A 413 -15.19 -6.99 -47.38
C LEU A 413 -15.11 -8.51 -47.17
N GLU A 414 -14.19 -9.22 -47.82
CA GLU A 414 -14.08 -10.68 -47.73
C GLU A 414 -14.04 -11.21 -46.30
N ASN A 415 -13.50 -10.41 -45.37
CA ASN A 415 -13.37 -10.76 -43.97
C ASN A 415 -14.46 -10.17 -43.08
N CYS A 416 -15.42 -9.42 -43.60
CA CYS A 416 -16.54 -8.86 -42.83
C CYS A 416 -17.60 -9.94 -42.54
N LYS A 417 -17.28 -10.86 -41.63
CA LYS A 417 -18.11 -12.06 -41.36
C LYS A 417 -19.45 -11.72 -40.64
N GLU A 418 -19.55 -10.54 -40.05
CA GLU A 418 -20.78 -10.07 -39.36
C GLU A 418 -21.62 -9.14 -40.26
N LEU A 419 -21.21 -8.87 -41.51
CA LEU A 419 -21.94 -7.99 -42.43
C LEU A 419 -23.30 -8.61 -42.79
N VAL A 420 -24.40 -7.96 -42.40
CA VAL A 420 -25.79 -8.42 -42.62
C VAL A 420 -26.52 -7.60 -43.69
N TYR A 421 -26.12 -6.35 -43.91
CA TYR A 421 -26.78 -5.40 -44.80
C TYR A 421 -25.74 -4.61 -45.62
N LEU A 422 -25.88 -4.61 -46.94
CA LEU A 422 -24.98 -3.90 -47.86
C LEU A 422 -25.76 -3.21 -48.96
N GLU A 423 -25.58 -1.88 -49.12
CA GLU A 423 -26.07 -1.10 -50.24
C GLU A 423 -24.93 -0.75 -51.23
N LEU A 424 -25.03 -1.23 -52.44
CA LEU A 424 -24.19 -0.91 -53.60
C LEU A 424 -25.02 -0.29 -54.73
N ASP A 425 -26.16 0.33 -54.39
CA ASP A 425 -27.08 0.98 -55.34
C ASP A 425 -26.35 2.05 -56.15
N HIS A 426 -26.56 2.09 -57.49
CA HIS A 426 -25.82 2.93 -58.42
C HIS A 426 -24.28 2.76 -58.32
N GLY A 427 -23.81 1.58 -57.94
CA GLY A 427 -22.41 1.23 -57.78
C GLY A 427 -21.71 0.90 -59.11
N ILE A 428 -20.38 0.81 -59.05
CA ILE A 428 -19.51 0.45 -60.19
C ILE A 428 -18.55 -0.69 -59.82
N VAL A 429 -18.94 -1.57 -58.91
CA VAL A 429 -18.14 -2.72 -58.47
C VAL A 429 -17.82 -3.65 -59.62
N HIS A 430 -16.58 -4.08 -59.77
CA HIS A 430 -16.13 -4.91 -60.91
C HIS A 430 -16.29 -6.41 -60.67
N ASP A 431 -16.16 -6.86 -59.41
CA ASP A 431 -16.23 -8.27 -59.04
C ASP A 431 -16.96 -8.44 -57.71
N PHE A 432 -17.97 -9.29 -57.69
CA PHE A 432 -18.75 -9.63 -56.49
C PHE A 432 -18.18 -10.85 -55.73
N THR A 433 -17.12 -11.48 -56.22
CA THR A 433 -16.51 -12.67 -55.56
C THR A 433 -16.20 -12.47 -54.07
N PRO A 434 -15.69 -11.31 -53.63
CA PRO A 434 -15.40 -11.08 -52.20
C PRO A 434 -16.61 -11.22 -51.27
N LEU A 435 -17.83 -10.96 -51.77
CA LEU A 435 -19.06 -11.10 -50.97
C LEU A 435 -19.35 -12.54 -50.57
N GLN A 436 -18.78 -13.53 -51.23
CA GLN A 436 -18.89 -14.93 -50.83
C GLN A 436 -18.25 -15.17 -49.44
N GLY A 437 -17.35 -14.30 -49.01
CA GLY A 437 -16.77 -14.28 -47.68
C GLY A 437 -17.71 -13.75 -46.61
N CYS A 438 -18.73 -12.95 -46.98
CA CYS A 438 -19.69 -12.33 -46.07
C CYS A 438 -20.85 -13.32 -45.77
N THR A 439 -20.58 -14.34 -44.99
CA THR A 439 -21.53 -15.45 -44.77
C THR A 439 -22.76 -15.09 -43.91
N ALA A 440 -22.73 -13.93 -43.26
CA ALA A 440 -23.88 -13.40 -42.54
C ALA A 440 -24.74 -12.43 -43.37
N LEU A 441 -24.36 -12.12 -44.61
CA LEU A 441 -25.03 -11.13 -45.45
C LEU A 441 -26.44 -11.63 -45.82
N GLU A 442 -27.43 -10.94 -45.37
CA GLU A 442 -28.85 -11.27 -45.61
C GLU A 442 -29.47 -10.40 -46.69
N ASP A 443 -29.14 -9.12 -46.69
CA ASP A 443 -29.74 -8.11 -47.56
C ASP A 443 -28.68 -7.41 -48.42
N LEU A 444 -28.76 -7.58 -49.69
CA LEU A 444 -27.87 -6.98 -50.67
C LEU A 444 -28.64 -6.16 -51.72
N ASN A 445 -28.26 -4.90 -51.87
CA ASN A 445 -28.83 -4.03 -52.92
C ASN A 445 -27.76 -3.66 -53.94
N ILE A 446 -27.91 -4.16 -55.17
CA ILE A 446 -27.11 -3.84 -56.36
C ILE A 446 -27.97 -3.18 -57.47
N SER A 447 -29.06 -2.52 -57.08
CA SER A 447 -29.94 -1.83 -58.04
C SER A 447 -29.18 -0.78 -58.82
N ASP A 448 -29.60 -0.60 -60.07
CA ASP A 448 -29.05 0.41 -60.97
C ASP A 448 -27.50 0.42 -61.07
N HIS A 449 -26.90 -0.78 -60.89
CA HIS A 449 -25.46 -0.96 -60.97
C HIS A 449 -24.96 -0.56 -62.34
N MET A 450 -24.06 0.39 -62.40
CA MET A 450 -23.63 1.05 -63.65
C MET A 450 -22.52 0.30 -64.43
N TRP A 451 -21.93 -0.73 -63.85
CA TRP A 451 -20.88 -1.53 -64.45
C TRP A 451 -21.39 -2.93 -64.81
N ASN A 452 -20.98 -3.44 -65.98
CA ASN A 452 -21.40 -4.77 -66.43
C ASN A 452 -20.55 -5.90 -65.80
N SER A 453 -20.67 -6.05 -64.47
CA SER A 453 -19.98 -7.09 -63.72
C SER A 453 -20.70 -8.43 -63.86
N SER A 454 -19.96 -9.55 -63.79
CA SER A 454 -20.57 -10.87 -63.76
C SER A 454 -21.36 -11.08 -62.48
N VAL A 455 -22.59 -11.55 -62.61
CA VAL A 455 -23.44 -11.94 -61.45
C VAL A 455 -23.18 -13.39 -60.99
N GLU A 456 -22.32 -14.14 -61.68
CA GLU A 456 -21.99 -15.54 -61.37
C GLU A 456 -21.54 -15.73 -59.91
N PRO A 457 -20.67 -14.88 -59.30
CA PRO A 457 -20.34 -15.02 -57.91
C PRO A 457 -21.54 -14.97 -56.96
N LEU A 458 -22.54 -14.15 -57.27
CA LEU A 458 -23.75 -14.00 -56.46
C LEU A 458 -24.64 -15.24 -56.48
N THR A 459 -24.61 -16.03 -57.56
CA THR A 459 -25.40 -17.28 -57.69
C THR A 459 -25.03 -18.32 -56.64
N LYS A 460 -23.88 -18.19 -55.99
CA LYS A 460 -23.37 -19.10 -54.95
C LYS A 460 -23.78 -18.64 -53.52
N MET A 461 -24.35 -17.46 -53.39
CA MET A 461 -24.69 -16.87 -52.09
C MET A 461 -26.11 -17.29 -51.65
N THR A 462 -26.34 -18.59 -51.53
CA THR A 462 -27.67 -19.17 -51.22
C THR A 462 -28.21 -18.82 -49.81
N TRP A 463 -27.41 -18.19 -49.00
CA TRP A 463 -27.81 -17.68 -47.67
C TRP A 463 -28.45 -16.28 -47.69
N LEU A 464 -28.38 -15.56 -48.87
CA LEU A 464 -29.05 -14.28 -49.00
C LEU A 464 -30.58 -14.43 -48.82
N LYS A 465 -31.19 -13.50 -48.07
CA LYS A 465 -32.63 -13.42 -47.89
C LYS A 465 -33.25 -12.53 -48.95
N ASN A 466 -32.63 -11.38 -49.21
CA ASN A 466 -33.14 -10.39 -50.16
C ASN A 466 -31.99 -9.86 -51.06
N LEU A 467 -32.29 -9.76 -52.35
CA LEU A 467 -31.39 -9.23 -53.35
C LEU A 467 -32.15 -8.30 -54.30
N TRP A 468 -31.82 -7.01 -54.34
CA TRP A 468 -32.34 -6.04 -55.29
C TRP A 468 -31.46 -5.94 -56.50
N THR A 469 -32.04 -6.12 -57.68
CA THR A 469 -31.34 -6.20 -58.97
C THR A 469 -31.96 -5.27 -60.01
N THR A 470 -32.75 -4.30 -59.61
CA THR A 470 -33.38 -3.28 -60.47
C THR A 470 -32.27 -2.69 -61.40
N GLY A 471 -32.58 -2.46 -62.66
CA GLY A 471 -31.64 -1.88 -63.60
C GLY A 471 -30.61 -2.85 -64.23
N LEU A 472 -30.43 -4.07 -63.66
CA LEU A 472 -29.61 -5.10 -64.31
C LEU A 472 -30.31 -5.61 -65.59
N ASN A 473 -29.51 -6.12 -66.54
CA ASN A 473 -30.08 -6.73 -67.73
C ASN A 473 -30.91 -7.98 -67.40
N GLY A 474 -31.93 -8.28 -68.23
CA GLY A 474 -32.88 -9.34 -67.93
C GLY A 474 -32.26 -10.75 -67.85
N THR A 475 -31.16 -11.00 -68.55
CA THR A 475 -30.46 -12.29 -68.50
C THR A 475 -29.83 -12.50 -67.14
N ASP A 476 -29.12 -11.51 -66.59
CA ASP A 476 -28.51 -11.58 -65.26
C ASP A 476 -29.55 -11.69 -64.15
N GLN A 477 -30.67 -10.93 -64.25
CA GLN A 477 -31.77 -11.07 -63.31
C GLN A 477 -32.37 -12.48 -63.34
N GLN A 478 -32.59 -13.06 -64.50
CA GLN A 478 -33.12 -14.41 -64.65
C GLN A 478 -32.16 -15.46 -64.07
N THR A 479 -30.85 -15.29 -64.35
CA THR A 479 -29.80 -16.16 -63.80
C THR A 479 -29.82 -16.16 -62.25
N LEU A 480 -29.96 -15.00 -61.62
CA LEU A 480 -30.05 -14.87 -60.17
C LEU A 480 -31.33 -15.50 -59.62
N VAL A 481 -32.46 -15.26 -60.26
CA VAL A 481 -33.77 -15.85 -59.86
C VAL A 481 -33.72 -17.38 -59.90
N GLU A 482 -33.11 -17.96 -60.97
CA GLU A 482 -32.99 -19.41 -61.10
C GLU A 482 -32.00 -20.03 -60.14
N ALA A 483 -30.88 -19.34 -59.85
CA ALA A 483 -29.82 -19.84 -58.97
C ALA A 483 -30.14 -19.71 -57.48
N LEU A 484 -31.01 -18.77 -57.11
CA LEU A 484 -31.31 -18.41 -55.73
C LEU A 484 -32.80 -18.60 -55.38
N PRO A 485 -33.36 -19.82 -55.41
CA PRO A 485 -34.81 -20.06 -55.28
C PRO A 485 -35.35 -19.67 -53.90
N ASP A 486 -34.53 -19.68 -52.85
CA ASP A 486 -34.92 -19.34 -51.48
C ASP A 486 -34.64 -17.85 -51.16
N THR A 487 -34.05 -17.11 -52.10
CA THR A 487 -33.76 -15.68 -51.94
C THR A 487 -34.89 -14.86 -52.62
N ARG A 488 -35.36 -13.84 -51.95
CA ARG A 488 -36.27 -12.85 -52.57
C ARG A 488 -35.45 -11.97 -53.52
N VAL A 489 -35.39 -12.33 -54.81
CA VAL A 489 -34.77 -11.52 -55.86
C VAL A 489 -35.78 -10.53 -56.41
N VAL A 490 -35.52 -9.22 -56.24
CA VAL A 490 -36.37 -8.13 -56.67
C VAL A 490 -35.85 -7.57 -57.99
N THR A 491 -36.53 -7.85 -59.09
CA THR A 491 -36.14 -7.48 -60.49
C THR A 491 -36.84 -6.24 -61.01
N GLY A 492 -38.00 -5.86 -60.40
CA GLY A 492 -38.75 -4.68 -60.76
C GLY A 492 -38.14 -3.40 -60.18
N ASN A 493 -38.78 -2.27 -60.43
CA ASN A 493 -38.43 -0.98 -59.83
C ASN A 493 -39.48 -0.59 -58.76
N PRO A 494 -39.46 -1.24 -57.60
CA PRO A 494 -40.35 -0.86 -56.53
C PRO A 494 -39.92 0.49 -55.95
N SER A 495 -40.91 1.32 -55.57
CA SER A 495 -40.60 2.48 -54.71
C SER A 495 -39.83 1.99 -53.48
N THR A 496 -38.79 2.69 -53.08
CA THR A 496 -37.97 2.35 -51.91
C THR A 496 -38.79 2.18 -50.63
N ALA A 497 -39.91 2.89 -50.54
CA ALA A 497 -40.86 2.88 -49.42
C ALA A 497 -42.03 1.87 -49.64
N SER A 498 -42.11 1.16 -50.77
CA SER A 498 -43.13 0.11 -50.95
C SER A 498 -42.77 -1.15 -50.17
N GLY A 499 -43.73 -2.02 -49.88
CA GLY A 499 -43.45 -3.31 -49.21
C GLY A 499 -42.50 -4.25 -49.93
N GLN A 500 -42.04 -3.86 -51.12
CA GLN A 500 -40.99 -4.54 -51.89
C GLN A 500 -39.64 -3.79 -51.89
N GLY A 501 -39.62 -2.54 -51.41
CA GLY A 501 -38.41 -1.73 -51.31
C GLY A 501 -37.47 -2.18 -50.20
N TRP A 502 -36.17 -1.85 -50.33
CA TRP A 502 -35.16 -2.24 -49.32
C TRP A 502 -35.33 -1.49 -48.00
N ARG A 503 -36.01 -0.33 -47.98
CA ARG A 503 -36.27 0.46 -46.77
C ARG A 503 -37.40 -0.09 -45.90
N CYS A 504 -38.03 -1.19 -46.27
CA CYS A 504 -39.10 -1.86 -45.50
C CYS A 504 -38.60 -3.14 -44.79
N LEU A 505 -37.30 -3.39 -44.79
CA LEU A 505 -36.70 -4.57 -44.16
C LEU A 505 -36.32 -4.34 -42.70
N GLN A 506 -36.27 -5.44 -41.94
CA GLN A 506 -35.85 -5.37 -40.55
C GLN A 506 -34.42 -4.86 -40.42
N ASN A 507 -33.47 -5.39 -41.21
CA ASN A 507 -32.08 -4.93 -41.14
C ASN A 507 -31.93 -3.43 -41.52
N TYR A 508 -32.79 -2.88 -42.39
CA TYR A 508 -32.81 -1.43 -42.63
C TYR A 508 -33.31 -0.68 -41.40
N TYR A 509 -34.35 -1.15 -40.73
CA TYR A 509 -34.85 -0.52 -39.50
C TYR A 509 -33.82 -0.61 -38.39
N ASP A 510 -33.22 -1.77 -38.16
CA ASP A 510 -32.17 -1.97 -37.16
C ASP A 510 -30.98 -1.04 -37.40
N MET A 511 -30.57 -0.89 -38.66
CA MET A 511 -29.51 0.04 -39.06
C MET A 511 -29.91 1.50 -38.76
N ARG A 512 -31.13 1.90 -39.08
CA ARG A 512 -31.61 3.26 -38.81
C ARG A 512 -31.72 3.56 -37.32
N ASP A 513 -32.20 2.60 -36.54
CA ASP A 513 -32.24 2.69 -35.08
C ASP A 513 -30.82 2.80 -34.51
N TYR A 514 -29.90 1.99 -35.05
CA TYR A 514 -28.50 2.04 -34.66
C TYR A 514 -27.87 3.42 -34.94
N LEU A 515 -28.16 4.00 -36.08
CA LEU A 515 -27.74 5.35 -36.44
C LEU A 515 -28.50 6.45 -35.66
N GLY A 516 -29.60 6.13 -35.00
CA GLY A 516 -30.46 7.12 -34.35
C GLY A 516 -31.23 7.97 -35.38
N LYS A 517 -31.61 7.39 -36.53
CA LYS A 517 -32.27 8.09 -37.63
C LYS A 517 -33.76 7.71 -37.79
N PRO A 518 -34.61 8.65 -38.20
CA PRO A 518 -35.99 8.31 -38.54
C PRO A 518 -36.01 7.39 -39.78
N TYR A 519 -37.02 6.51 -39.84
CA TYR A 519 -37.22 5.66 -40.99
C TYR A 519 -37.63 6.56 -42.20
N MET A 520 -37.01 6.29 -43.32
CA MET A 520 -37.31 6.99 -44.55
C MET A 520 -38.33 6.16 -45.36
N ASN A 521 -39.58 6.26 -44.96
CA ASN A 521 -40.72 5.60 -45.61
C ASN A 521 -41.18 6.32 -46.87
#